data_563cfec356b5f0e1d3a945b52eb6dc06
#
_entry.id   563cfec356b5f0e1d3a945b52eb6dc06
#
_cell.length_a   1.000
_cell.length_b   1.000
_cell.length_c   1.000
_cell.angle_alpha   90.00
_cell.angle_beta   90.00
_cell.angle_gamma   90.00
#
_symmetry.space_group_name_H-M   'P 1'
#
loop_
_entity.id
_entity.type
_entity.pdbx_description
1 polymer ?
#
loop_
_entity_poly.entity_id
_entity_poly.type
_entity_poly.pdbx_seq_one_letter_code
_entity_poly.pdbx_strand_id
1 'polypeptide(L)'
;LSDALAMLKDQADRTPAPQWVRVVGGWSEFQFAERRMPTLEEINRAAPETPVFILHLYGRALLNKAALNAIGFTRDTPNPPGGIIERDASGHPTGLLIAAPSALILYSTLAKGPKLPPDEQLISTRHFMRELNRLGITSVIDAGGGGQNYPQDYQIIQQLHDADQMTVRIAYNLFAQKAGEEKSDYERWVAMTEPGAGSDYLRMNGAGENLTWSAADFENFLEPRPDLAPVMESELEPIVELLAANKWSFRIHSTYDETIDRFLTVFERVNGRTPLAARFIIDHAETISDRNIERIKALGGGIAVQHRMA
;
A
#
# COMPACT_ATOMS: atom_id res chain seq x y z
N LEU A 1 -6.27 -6.74 -25.56
CA LEU A 1 -6.69 -7.67 -24.51
C LEU A 1 -6.19 -9.09 -24.80
N SER A 2 -6.24 -9.56 -26.06
CA SER A 2 -5.74 -10.90 -26.45
C SER A 2 -4.30 -11.14 -26.02
N ASP A 3 -3.42 -10.17 -26.23
CA ASP A 3 -2.00 -10.28 -25.87
C ASP A 3 -1.80 -10.34 -24.34
N ALA A 4 -2.58 -9.55 -23.60
CA ALA A 4 -2.55 -9.59 -22.13
C ALA A 4 -3.03 -10.95 -21.59
N LEU A 5 -4.06 -11.55 -22.20
CA LEU A 5 -4.51 -12.90 -21.84
C LEU A 5 -3.50 -13.99 -22.23
N ALA A 6 -2.78 -13.83 -23.34
CA ALA A 6 -1.69 -14.73 -23.71
C ALA A 6 -0.53 -14.64 -22.70
N MET A 7 -0.12 -13.41 -22.31
CA MET A 7 0.89 -13.22 -21.27
C MET A 7 0.45 -13.81 -19.92
N LEU A 8 -0.83 -13.65 -19.56
CA LEU A 8 -1.39 -14.24 -18.35
C LEU A 8 -1.29 -15.77 -18.39
N LYS A 9 -1.63 -16.38 -19.53
CA LYS A 9 -1.51 -17.82 -19.74
C LYS A 9 -0.06 -18.29 -19.61
N ASP A 10 0.86 -17.64 -20.30
CA ASP A 10 2.29 -17.98 -20.26
C ASP A 10 2.85 -17.87 -18.84
N GLN A 11 2.41 -16.88 -18.07
CA GLN A 11 2.79 -16.75 -16.67
C GLN A 11 2.16 -17.84 -15.80
N ALA A 12 0.90 -18.18 -16.02
CA ALA A 12 0.21 -19.24 -15.28
C ALA A 12 0.86 -20.60 -15.51
N ASP A 13 1.23 -20.91 -16.75
CA ASP A 13 1.91 -22.16 -17.14
C ASP A 13 3.30 -22.31 -16.45
N ARG A 14 3.93 -21.21 -16.09
CA ARG A 14 5.24 -21.17 -15.42
C ARG A 14 5.16 -21.04 -13.90
N THR A 15 3.99 -20.76 -13.36
CA THR A 15 3.79 -20.52 -11.93
C THR A 15 3.53 -21.84 -11.22
N PRO A 16 4.47 -22.33 -10.39
CA PRO A 16 4.29 -23.60 -9.70
C PRO A 16 3.27 -23.48 -8.57
N ALA A 17 2.49 -24.54 -8.34
CA ALA A 17 1.64 -24.61 -7.16
C ALA A 17 2.49 -24.59 -5.86
N PRO A 18 2.01 -23.94 -4.81
CA PRO A 18 0.71 -23.28 -4.63
C PRO A 18 0.71 -21.79 -5.03
N GLN A 19 1.73 -21.29 -5.73
CA GLN A 19 1.88 -19.89 -6.05
C GLN A 19 0.78 -19.36 -6.99
N TRP A 20 0.55 -18.05 -6.92
CA TRP A 20 -0.46 -17.34 -7.68
C TRP A 20 0.17 -16.46 -8.74
N VAL A 21 -0.54 -16.25 -9.84
CA VAL A 21 -0.25 -15.12 -10.73
C VAL A 21 -0.87 -13.87 -10.13
N ARG A 22 -0.03 -12.91 -9.78
CA ARG A 22 -0.43 -11.62 -9.20
C ARG A 22 -0.07 -10.52 -10.16
N VAL A 23 -1.09 -9.89 -10.75
CA VAL A 23 -0.93 -8.69 -11.57
C VAL A 23 -1.25 -7.50 -10.68
N VAL A 24 -0.21 -6.83 -10.20
CA VAL A 24 -0.32 -5.72 -9.25
C VAL A 24 0.22 -4.46 -9.90
N GLY A 25 -0.66 -3.48 -10.11
CA GLY A 25 -0.35 -2.24 -10.78
C GLY A 25 -0.32 -2.32 -12.32
N GLY A 26 -0.56 -1.20 -12.94
CA GLY A 26 -0.44 -1.04 -14.39
C GLY A 26 -1.47 -1.77 -15.27
N TRP A 27 -2.48 -2.40 -14.71
CA TRP A 27 -3.55 -3.03 -15.48
C TRP A 27 -4.81 -2.15 -15.49
N SER A 28 -5.24 -1.78 -16.71
CA SER A 28 -6.43 -0.94 -16.90
C SER A 28 -7.05 -1.22 -18.26
N GLU A 29 -8.38 -1.08 -18.37
CA GLU A 29 -9.13 -1.20 -19.62
C GLU A 29 -8.68 -0.23 -20.71
N PHE A 30 -8.09 0.89 -20.31
CA PHE A 30 -7.61 1.91 -21.26
C PHE A 30 -6.37 1.47 -22.06
N GLN A 31 -5.67 0.42 -21.61
CA GLN A 31 -4.55 -0.19 -22.34
C GLN A 31 -5.00 -1.09 -23.49
N PHE A 32 -6.28 -1.46 -23.54
CA PHE A 32 -6.81 -2.40 -24.52
C PHE A 32 -7.61 -1.71 -25.62
N ALA A 33 -7.50 -2.18 -26.85
CA ALA A 33 -8.31 -1.70 -27.96
C ALA A 33 -9.82 -1.89 -27.69
N GLU A 34 -10.17 -2.95 -26.98
CA GLU A 34 -11.54 -3.31 -26.59
C GLU A 34 -12.13 -2.40 -25.51
N ARG A 35 -11.30 -1.57 -24.84
CA ARG A 35 -11.72 -0.63 -23.81
C ARG A 35 -12.57 -1.27 -22.70
N ARG A 36 -12.27 -2.50 -22.34
CA ARG A 36 -12.93 -3.24 -21.26
C ARG A 36 -11.95 -4.12 -20.51
N MET A 37 -12.32 -4.46 -19.30
CA MET A 37 -11.64 -5.50 -18.51
C MET A 37 -11.94 -6.90 -19.10
N PRO A 38 -11.08 -7.91 -18.85
CA PRO A 38 -11.40 -9.29 -19.20
C PRO A 38 -12.60 -9.79 -18.38
N THR A 39 -13.34 -10.71 -18.97
CA THR A 39 -14.38 -11.44 -18.26
C THR A 39 -13.78 -12.55 -17.39
N LEU A 40 -14.54 -13.03 -16.41
CA LEU A 40 -14.16 -14.19 -15.60
C LEU A 40 -13.87 -15.44 -16.50
N GLU A 41 -14.66 -15.64 -17.54
CA GLU A 41 -14.44 -16.75 -18.48
C GLU A 41 -13.14 -16.65 -19.26
N GLU A 42 -12.77 -15.45 -19.70
CA GLU A 42 -11.50 -15.20 -20.40
C GLU A 42 -10.32 -15.50 -19.49
N ILE A 43 -10.36 -15.04 -18.23
CA ILE A 43 -9.31 -15.32 -17.23
C ILE A 43 -9.27 -16.82 -16.89
N ASN A 44 -10.43 -17.47 -16.69
CA ASN A 44 -10.49 -18.91 -16.43
C ASN A 44 -9.95 -19.75 -17.58
N ARG A 45 -10.15 -19.30 -18.82
CA ARG A 45 -9.60 -19.97 -20.00
C ARG A 45 -8.09 -19.81 -20.09
N ALA A 46 -7.57 -18.64 -19.75
CA ALA A 46 -6.13 -18.37 -19.73
C ALA A 46 -5.42 -19.13 -18.61
N ALA A 47 -6.02 -19.23 -17.43
CA ALA A 47 -5.44 -19.88 -16.26
C ALA A 47 -6.52 -20.71 -15.50
N PRO A 48 -6.85 -21.92 -15.98
CA PRO A 48 -7.93 -22.71 -15.40
C PRO A 48 -7.62 -23.22 -13.99
N GLU A 49 -6.36 -23.59 -13.72
CA GLU A 49 -5.94 -24.24 -12.47
C GLU A 49 -5.08 -23.34 -11.58
N THR A 50 -4.34 -22.41 -12.17
CA THR A 50 -3.47 -21.49 -11.41
C THR A 50 -4.29 -20.31 -10.87
N PRO A 51 -4.28 -20.05 -9.55
CA PRO A 51 -4.97 -18.88 -9.00
C PRO A 51 -4.43 -17.57 -9.57
N VAL A 52 -5.33 -16.69 -9.98
CA VAL A 52 -5.03 -15.38 -10.57
C VAL A 52 -5.69 -14.28 -9.76
N PHE A 53 -4.92 -13.25 -9.44
CA PHE A 53 -5.38 -11.99 -8.87
C PHE A 53 -4.90 -10.83 -9.74
N ILE A 54 -5.82 -10.04 -10.28
CA ILE A 54 -5.53 -8.85 -11.09
C ILE A 54 -6.06 -7.62 -10.36
N LEU A 55 -5.16 -6.76 -9.92
CA LEU A 55 -5.51 -5.48 -9.31
C LEU A 55 -5.76 -4.44 -10.42
N HIS A 56 -6.94 -3.83 -10.40
CA HIS A 56 -7.30 -2.71 -11.26
C HIS A 56 -7.31 -1.42 -10.43
N LEU A 57 -6.18 -0.70 -10.45
CA LEU A 57 -5.95 0.47 -9.61
C LEU A 57 -6.25 0.15 -8.14
N TYR A 58 -6.91 1.06 -7.42
CA TYR A 58 -7.33 0.84 -6.03
C TYR A 58 -8.85 0.54 -5.90
N GLY A 59 -9.56 0.51 -7.03
CA GLY A 59 -11.02 0.39 -7.01
C GLY A 59 -11.54 -1.04 -7.13
N ARG A 60 -10.80 -1.92 -7.79
CA ARG A 60 -11.29 -3.28 -8.14
C ARG A 60 -10.18 -4.31 -8.17
N ALA A 61 -10.56 -5.59 -8.00
CA ALA A 61 -9.70 -6.72 -8.33
C ALA A 61 -10.51 -7.81 -9.01
N LEU A 62 -9.88 -8.52 -9.96
CA LEU A 62 -10.46 -9.67 -10.63
C LEU A 62 -9.73 -10.94 -10.19
N LEU A 63 -10.50 -11.93 -9.78
CA LEU A 63 -10.03 -13.26 -9.41
C LEU A 63 -10.61 -14.28 -10.39
N ASN A 64 -9.81 -15.28 -10.77
CA ASN A 64 -10.35 -16.43 -11.46
C ASN A 64 -10.99 -17.44 -10.49
N LYS A 65 -11.64 -18.46 -11.01
CA LYS A 65 -12.30 -19.49 -10.22
C LYS A 65 -11.33 -20.23 -9.29
N ALA A 66 -10.11 -20.50 -9.75
CA ALA A 66 -9.08 -21.13 -8.93
C ALA A 66 -8.71 -20.26 -7.70
N ALA A 67 -8.58 -18.95 -7.87
CA ALA A 67 -8.33 -18.03 -6.76
C ALA A 67 -9.52 -17.94 -5.80
N LEU A 68 -10.76 -17.85 -6.30
CA LEU A 68 -11.96 -17.87 -5.46
C LEU A 68 -12.03 -19.13 -4.59
N ASN A 69 -11.72 -20.29 -5.16
CA ASN A 69 -11.66 -21.56 -4.43
C ASN A 69 -10.54 -21.56 -3.38
N ALA A 70 -9.35 -21.07 -3.74
CA ALA A 70 -8.18 -21.06 -2.85
C ALA A 70 -8.41 -20.18 -1.61
N ILE A 71 -9.16 -19.08 -1.73
CA ILE A 71 -9.46 -18.19 -0.60
C ILE A 71 -10.77 -18.54 0.11
N GLY A 72 -11.54 -19.50 -0.40
CA GLY A 72 -12.78 -19.97 0.19
C GLY A 72 -13.95 -18.97 0.06
N PHE A 73 -13.96 -18.13 -0.96
CA PHE A 73 -15.10 -17.25 -1.20
C PHE A 73 -16.26 -18.03 -1.81
N THR A 74 -17.39 -18.01 -1.11
CA THR A 74 -18.61 -18.73 -1.49
C THR A 74 -19.80 -17.75 -1.54
N ARG A 75 -20.97 -18.26 -1.92
CA ARG A 75 -22.23 -17.52 -1.84
C ARG A 75 -22.55 -17.01 -0.44
N ASP A 76 -22.04 -17.69 0.59
CA ASP A 76 -22.34 -17.38 1.99
C ASP A 76 -21.26 -16.50 2.64
N THR A 77 -20.19 -16.17 1.94
CA THR A 77 -19.13 -15.27 2.43
C THR A 77 -19.68 -13.85 2.51
N PRO A 78 -19.71 -13.20 3.69
CA PRO A 78 -20.24 -11.84 3.81
C PRO A 78 -19.32 -10.83 3.12
N ASN A 79 -19.89 -9.71 2.69
CA ASN A 79 -19.09 -8.57 2.26
C ASN A 79 -18.35 -8.01 3.49
N PRO A 80 -17.03 -7.74 3.39
CA PRO A 80 -16.32 -7.06 4.47
C PRO A 80 -16.73 -5.59 4.53
N PRO A 81 -16.52 -4.92 5.67
CA PRO A 81 -16.76 -3.48 5.79
C PRO A 81 -16.01 -2.70 4.71
N GLY A 82 -16.70 -1.82 3.99
CA GLY A 82 -16.10 -0.99 2.93
C GLY A 82 -15.68 -1.76 1.67
N GLY A 83 -16.17 -2.98 1.45
CA GLY A 83 -15.87 -3.77 0.25
C GLY A 83 -17.03 -4.63 -0.20
N ILE A 84 -17.07 -4.91 -1.50
CA ILE A 84 -18.12 -5.76 -2.11
C ILE A 84 -17.48 -6.94 -2.82
N ILE A 85 -17.98 -8.14 -2.53
CA ILE A 85 -17.78 -9.34 -3.33
C ILE A 85 -18.94 -9.39 -4.31
N GLU A 86 -18.70 -9.08 -5.58
CA GLU A 86 -19.76 -9.11 -6.59
C GLU A 86 -20.28 -10.54 -6.79
N ARG A 87 -21.62 -10.65 -6.97
CA ARG A 87 -22.29 -11.93 -7.14
C ARG A 87 -23.21 -11.93 -8.36
N ASP A 88 -23.32 -13.09 -8.97
CA ASP A 88 -24.29 -13.35 -10.02
C ASP A 88 -25.73 -13.45 -9.48
N ALA A 89 -26.71 -13.66 -10.37
CA ALA A 89 -28.12 -13.78 -10.02
C ALA A 89 -28.43 -15.00 -9.12
N SER A 90 -27.53 -16.00 -9.05
CA SER A 90 -27.64 -17.18 -8.19
C SER A 90 -26.89 -17.00 -6.85
N GLY A 91 -26.26 -15.84 -6.65
CA GLY A 91 -25.55 -15.47 -5.42
C GLY A 91 -24.09 -15.94 -5.37
N HIS A 92 -23.56 -16.52 -6.43
CA HIS A 92 -22.15 -16.95 -6.47
C HIS A 92 -21.20 -15.78 -6.81
N PRO A 93 -20.01 -15.72 -6.18
CA PRO A 93 -19.00 -14.73 -6.53
C PRO A 93 -18.63 -14.75 -8.00
N THR A 94 -18.65 -13.60 -8.67
CA THR A 94 -18.25 -13.43 -10.06
C THR A 94 -16.74 -13.36 -10.26
N GLY A 95 -15.99 -13.24 -9.16
CA GLY A 95 -14.56 -12.95 -9.19
C GLY A 95 -14.22 -11.47 -9.11
N LEU A 96 -15.18 -10.57 -9.26
CA LEU A 96 -14.96 -9.14 -9.09
C LEU A 96 -15.08 -8.73 -7.63
N LEU A 97 -14.03 -8.10 -7.11
CA LEU A 97 -14.02 -7.42 -5.82
C LEU A 97 -14.02 -5.91 -6.05
N ILE A 98 -14.81 -5.19 -5.28
CA ILE A 98 -14.98 -3.73 -5.43
C ILE A 98 -14.67 -3.06 -4.08
N ALA A 99 -13.79 -2.06 -4.10
CA ALA A 99 -13.62 -1.13 -3.00
C ALA A 99 -14.84 -0.21 -2.91
N ALA A 100 -15.47 -0.11 -1.73
CA ALA A 100 -16.68 0.69 -1.54
C ALA A 100 -16.77 1.25 -0.09
N PRO A 101 -16.00 2.28 0.27
CA PRO A 101 -14.89 2.93 -0.44
C PRO A 101 -13.51 2.31 -0.17
N SER A 102 -13.40 1.31 0.71
CA SER A 102 -12.11 0.83 1.22
C SER A 102 -11.44 -0.19 0.29
N ALA A 103 -10.21 0.10 -0.14
CA ALA A 103 -9.36 -0.85 -0.85
C ALA A 103 -8.89 -2.04 0.02
N LEU A 104 -9.23 -2.07 1.30
CA LEU A 104 -8.82 -3.13 2.23
C LEU A 104 -9.24 -4.53 1.73
N ILE A 105 -10.43 -4.66 1.11
CA ILE A 105 -10.87 -5.93 0.52
C ILE A 105 -9.89 -6.46 -0.51
N LEU A 106 -9.28 -5.58 -1.31
CA LEU A 106 -8.35 -5.94 -2.38
C LEU A 106 -7.04 -6.45 -1.78
N TYR A 107 -6.45 -5.69 -0.87
CA TYR A 107 -5.16 -6.02 -0.24
C TYR A 107 -5.27 -7.20 0.73
N SER A 108 -6.33 -7.28 1.53
CA SER A 108 -6.57 -8.42 2.42
C SER A 108 -6.82 -9.72 1.64
N THR A 109 -7.39 -9.63 0.44
CA THR A 109 -7.54 -10.78 -0.44
C THR A 109 -6.20 -11.18 -1.07
N LEU A 110 -5.41 -10.21 -1.55
CA LEU A 110 -4.06 -10.46 -2.08
C LEU A 110 -3.17 -11.11 -1.02
N ALA A 111 -3.27 -10.69 0.23
CA ALA A 111 -2.51 -11.22 1.35
C ALA A 111 -2.86 -12.67 1.73
N LYS A 112 -4.02 -13.21 1.28
CA LYS A 112 -4.37 -14.63 1.45
C LYS A 112 -3.58 -15.56 0.54
N GLY A 113 -2.94 -15.03 -0.50
CA GLY A 113 -2.07 -15.83 -1.37
C GLY A 113 -0.83 -16.32 -0.63
N PRO A 114 -0.25 -17.44 -1.07
CA PRO A 114 0.90 -18.06 -0.41
C PRO A 114 2.11 -17.12 -0.43
N LYS A 115 2.84 -17.06 0.69
CA LYS A 115 4.16 -16.41 0.74
C LYS A 115 5.21 -17.33 0.11
N LEU A 116 6.23 -16.74 -0.49
CA LEU A 116 7.41 -17.49 -0.92
C LEU A 116 8.17 -18.01 0.30
N PRO A 117 8.82 -19.19 0.21
CA PRO A 117 9.82 -19.63 1.20
C PRO A 117 10.94 -18.59 1.34
N PRO A 118 11.64 -18.51 2.49
CA PRO A 118 12.65 -17.48 2.75
C PRO A 118 13.78 -17.40 1.73
N ASP A 119 14.24 -18.53 1.23
CA ASP A 119 15.28 -18.62 0.18
C ASP A 119 14.78 -18.06 -1.17
N GLU A 120 13.52 -18.33 -1.53
CA GLU A 120 12.90 -17.75 -2.71
C GLU A 120 12.60 -16.24 -2.52
N GLN A 121 12.28 -15.80 -1.31
CA GLN A 121 12.15 -14.37 -1.00
C GLN A 121 13.48 -13.63 -1.21
N LEU A 122 14.62 -14.21 -0.79
CA LEU A 122 15.95 -13.66 -1.06
C LEU A 122 16.21 -13.52 -2.57
N ILE A 123 15.89 -14.57 -3.34
CA ILE A 123 16.04 -14.57 -4.79
C ILE A 123 15.14 -13.49 -5.42
N SER A 124 13.87 -13.43 -5.00
CA SER A 124 12.90 -12.44 -5.48
C SER A 124 13.36 -11.01 -5.19
N THR A 125 13.87 -10.74 -3.99
CA THR A 125 14.38 -9.42 -3.61
C THR A 125 15.59 -9.01 -4.44
N ARG A 126 16.53 -9.93 -4.72
CA ARG A 126 17.66 -9.68 -5.64
C ARG A 126 17.17 -9.35 -7.06
N HIS A 127 16.17 -10.09 -7.56
CA HIS A 127 15.57 -9.81 -8.87
C HIS A 127 14.92 -8.42 -8.90
N PHE A 128 14.21 -8.03 -7.86
CA PHE A 128 13.60 -6.71 -7.74
C PHE A 128 14.68 -5.59 -7.78
N MET A 129 15.73 -5.72 -6.97
CA MET A 129 16.84 -4.74 -7.01
C MET A 129 17.51 -4.68 -8.38
N ARG A 130 17.69 -5.82 -9.06
CA ARG A 130 18.25 -5.85 -10.41
C ARG A 130 17.36 -5.11 -11.43
N GLU A 131 16.05 -5.24 -11.34
CA GLU A 131 15.13 -4.49 -12.20
C GLU A 131 15.18 -2.99 -11.92
N LEU A 132 15.28 -2.58 -10.65
CA LEU A 132 15.51 -1.18 -10.30
C LEU A 132 16.82 -0.66 -10.91
N ASN A 133 17.91 -1.43 -10.78
CA ASN A 133 19.19 -1.06 -11.38
C ASN A 133 19.14 -1.00 -12.91
N ARG A 134 18.40 -1.90 -13.57
CA ARG A 134 18.16 -1.86 -15.02
C ARG A 134 17.53 -0.55 -15.49
N LEU A 135 16.73 0.07 -14.64
CA LEU A 135 16.09 1.37 -14.85
C LEU A 135 16.96 2.55 -14.37
N GLY A 136 18.18 2.29 -13.91
CA GLY A 136 19.09 3.31 -13.38
C GLY A 136 18.76 3.76 -11.95
N ILE A 137 17.84 3.08 -11.26
CA ILE A 137 17.45 3.42 -9.89
C ILE A 137 18.48 2.82 -8.92
N THR A 138 19.08 3.67 -8.09
CA THR A 138 20.11 3.29 -7.10
C THR A 138 19.67 3.54 -5.66
N SER A 139 18.54 4.23 -5.47
CA SER A 139 18.01 4.55 -4.15
C SER A 139 16.48 4.60 -4.21
N VAL A 140 15.83 4.07 -3.17
CA VAL A 140 14.37 4.09 -3.02
C VAL A 140 14.00 4.44 -1.59
N ILE A 141 12.79 4.99 -1.43
CA ILE A 141 12.14 5.13 -0.14
C ILE A 141 10.96 4.15 -0.11
N ASP A 142 10.96 3.23 0.86
CA ASP A 142 9.77 2.52 1.23
C ASP A 142 8.97 3.44 2.16
N ALA A 143 7.90 4.02 1.62
CA ALA A 143 7.06 4.98 2.35
C ALA A 143 6.30 4.33 3.53
N GLY A 144 6.38 3.02 3.65
CA GLY A 144 5.62 2.23 4.60
C GLY A 144 4.20 2.01 4.10
N GLY A 145 3.92 0.82 3.65
CA GLY A 145 2.61 0.46 3.14
C GLY A 145 2.39 -1.05 3.17
N GLY A 146 1.15 -1.44 3.03
CA GLY A 146 0.72 -2.70 2.52
C GLY A 146 1.26 -4.00 3.11
N GLY A 147 1.12 -4.25 4.41
CA GLY A 147 1.18 -5.62 4.94
C GLY A 147 2.55 -6.11 5.42
N GLN A 148 3.52 -5.23 5.64
CA GLN A 148 4.77 -5.59 6.28
C GLN A 148 4.70 -5.39 7.79
N ASN A 149 5.04 -6.44 8.55
CA ASN A 149 5.19 -6.37 9.99
C ASN A 149 6.67 -6.18 10.37
N TYR A 150 6.95 -5.15 11.14
CA TYR A 150 8.29 -4.90 11.65
C TYR A 150 8.49 -5.57 13.02
N PRO A 151 9.61 -6.25 13.26
CA PRO A 151 10.78 -6.46 12.36
C PRO A 151 10.70 -7.71 11.46
N GLN A 152 9.65 -8.53 11.54
CA GLN A 152 9.62 -9.88 10.99
C GLN A 152 9.78 -9.91 9.46
N ASP A 153 9.02 -9.06 8.74
CA ASP A 153 9.01 -9.06 7.27
C ASP A 153 10.25 -8.32 6.68
N TYR A 154 11.05 -7.64 7.54
CA TYR A 154 12.30 -6.98 7.14
C TYR A 154 13.53 -7.91 7.23
N GLN A 155 13.41 -9.12 7.78
CA GLN A 155 14.52 -10.04 7.95
C GLN A 155 15.21 -10.43 6.64
N ILE A 156 14.45 -10.56 5.55
CA ILE A 156 15.01 -10.93 4.24
C ILE A 156 15.92 -9.83 3.69
N ILE A 157 15.50 -8.59 3.78
CA ILE A 157 16.32 -7.47 3.30
C ILE A 157 17.52 -7.22 4.23
N GLN A 158 17.34 -7.46 5.53
CA GLN A 158 18.45 -7.39 6.49
C GLN A 158 19.52 -8.45 6.19
N GLN A 159 19.12 -9.69 5.85
CA GLN A 159 20.07 -10.74 5.44
C GLN A 159 20.87 -10.36 4.19
N LEU A 160 20.22 -9.71 3.20
CA LEU A 160 20.93 -9.21 2.02
C LEU A 160 21.87 -8.07 2.35
N HIS A 161 21.49 -7.20 3.27
CA HIS A 161 22.35 -6.11 3.76
C HIS A 161 23.58 -6.67 4.50
N ASP A 162 23.38 -7.60 5.44
CA ASP A 162 24.46 -8.17 6.26
C ASP A 162 25.43 -9.02 5.43
N ALA A 163 24.99 -9.49 4.26
CA ALA A 163 25.81 -10.23 3.31
C ALA A 163 26.45 -9.33 2.22
N ASP A 164 26.39 -7.99 2.35
CA ASP A 164 26.88 -7.02 1.35
C ASP A 164 26.29 -7.22 -0.06
N GLN A 165 25.02 -7.63 -0.14
CA GLN A 165 24.33 -7.93 -1.41
C GLN A 165 23.31 -6.86 -1.83
N MET A 166 23.23 -5.75 -1.11
CA MET A 166 22.39 -4.63 -1.49
C MET A 166 22.99 -3.88 -2.69
N THR A 167 22.20 -3.75 -3.76
CA THR A 167 22.57 -2.96 -4.94
C THR A 167 21.76 -1.68 -5.08
N VAL A 168 20.80 -1.49 -4.20
CA VAL A 168 19.92 -0.32 -4.09
C VAL A 168 19.91 0.13 -2.64
N ARG A 169 20.02 1.42 -2.40
CA ARG A 169 19.86 2.00 -1.06
C ARG A 169 18.38 2.07 -0.74
N ILE A 170 17.99 1.59 0.43
CA ILE A 170 16.59 1.57 0.88
C ILE A 170 16.48 2.32 2.21
N ALA A 171 15.69 3.40 2.20
CA ALA A 171 15.23 4.04 3.42
C ALA A 171 13.78 3.62 3.65
N TYR A 172 13.50 2.92 4.75
CA TYR A 172 12.15 2.38 5.01
C TYR A 172 11.45 3.10 6.16
N ASN A 173 10.14 3.21 6.04
CA ASN A 173 9.27 3.78 7.04
C ASN A 173 8.39 2.69 7.67
N LEU A 174 8.14 2.78 8.96
CA LEU A 174 7.32 1.81 9.68
C LEU A 174 5.84 2.19 9.60
N PHE A 175 5.01 1.20 9.32
CA PHE A 175 3.59 1.36 9.06
C PHE A 175 2.75 0.45 9.96
N ALA A 176 1.84 1.03 10.74
CA ALA A 176 0.97 0.28 11.62
C ALA A 176 -0.08 -0.53 10.82
N GLN A 177 -0.10 -1.84 11.04
CA GLN A 177 -0.88 -2.77 10.21
C GLN A 177 -2.32 -2.97 10.71
N LYS A 178 -2.61 -2.65 11.96
CA LYS A 178 -3.89 -2.98 12.59
C LYS A 178 -4.61 -1.73 13.05
N ALA A 179 -5.85 -1.55 12.57
CA ALA A 179 -6.71 -0.49 13.03
C ALA A 179 -6.98 -0.59 14.53
N GLY A 180 -6.83 0.53 15.24
CA GLY A 180 -7.01 0.64 16.69
C GLY A 180 -5.78 0.22 17.53
N GLU A 181 -4.73 -0.33 16.91
CA GLU A 181 -3.47 -0.70 17.59
C GLU A 181 -2.30 0.22 17.18
N GLU A 182 -2.54 1.22 16.32
CA GLU A 182 -1.48 2.04 15.70
C GLU A 182 -0.59 2.72 16.74
N LYS A 183 -1.20 3.35 17.73
CA LYS A 183 -0.44 4.02 18.80
C LYS A 183 0.47 3.05 19.56
N SER A 184 -0.03 1.86 19.89
CA SER A 184 0.75 0.85 20.60
C SER A 184 1.90 0.30 19.75
N ASP A 185 1.71 0.20 18.43
CA ASP A 185 2.77 -0.18 17.50
C ASP A 185 3.87 0.90 17.48
N TYR A 186 3.53 2.17 17.38
CA TYR A 186 4.52 3.25 17.40
C TYR A 186 5.21 3.37 18.75
N GLU A 187 4.51 3.22 19.89
CA GLU A 187 5.13 3.18 21.23
C GLU A 187 6.18 2.08 21.34
N ARG A 188 5.88 0.90 20.80
CA ARG A 188 6.82 -0.22 20.76
C ARG A 188 8.03 0.08 19.87
N TRP A 189 7.83 0.63 18.67
CA TRP A 189 8.91 0.92 17.73
C TRP A 189 9.82 2.05 18.19
N VAL A 190 9.27 3.11 18.79
CA VAL A 190 10.05 4.18 19.40
C VAL A 190 10.98 3.66 20.51
N ALA A 191 10.54 2.61 21.23
CA ALA A 191 11.38 1.96 22.24
C ALA A 191 12.43 1.00 21.64
N MET A 192 12.29 0.56 20.40
CA MET A 192 13.14 -0.45 19.76
C MET A 192 14.19 0.14 18.81
N THR A 193 13.89 1.27 18.17
CA THR A 193 14.72 1.84 17.10
C THR A 193 14.55 3.36 17.04
N GLU A 194 15.36 4.00 16.20
CA GLU A 194 15.29 5.45 15.98
C GLU A 194 15.51 5.79 14.49
N PRO A 195 15.00 6.93 14.01
CA PRO A 195 15.30 7.40 12.66
C PRO A 195 16.81 7.55 12.43
N GLY A 196 17.29 7.00 11.32
CA GLY A 196 18.70 6.94 10.99
C GLY A 196 19.39 5.65 11.40
N ALA A 197 18.74 4.77 12.19
CA ALA A 197 19.29 3.45 12.52
C ALA A 197 19.50 2.61 11.26
N GLY A 198 20.65 1.95 11.18
CA GLY A 198 21.08 1.13 10.03
C GLY A 198 22.33 1.68 9.35
N SER A 199 22.37 1.62 8.04
CA SER A 199 23.52 2.03 7.21
C SER A 199 23.09 2.90 6.02
N ASP A 200 24.04 3.26 5.17
CA ASP A 200 23.75 3.97 3.91
C ASP A 200 22.97 3.11 2.91
N TYR A 201 22.96 1.79 3.06
CA TYR A 201 22.24 0.87 2.17
C TYR A 201 20.88 0.42 2.70
N LEU A 202 20.72 0.32 4.02
CA LEU A 202 19.45 -0.04 4.63
C LEU A 202 19.27 0.78 5.91
N ARG A 203 18.28 1.68 5.92
CA ARG A 203 18.12 2.62 7.03
C ARG A 203 16.65 2.81 7.38
N MET A 204 16.34 2.73 8.67
CA MET A 204 15.04 3.15 9.19
C MET A 204 14.91 4.67 9.06
N ASN A 205 13.82 5.15 8.45
CA ASN A 205 13.64 6.56 8.12
C ASN A 205 12.61 7.27 9.01
N GLY A 206 11.68 6.52 9.60
CA GLY A 206 10.64 7.07 10.48
C GLY A 206 9.32 6.32 10.37
N ALA A 207 8.22 7.01 10.71
CA ALA A 207 6.87 6.48 10.55
C ALA A 207 6.40 6.59 9.10
N GLY A 208 5.65 5.60 8.62
CA GLY A 208 5.20 5.46 7.26
C GLY A 208 3.92 6.19 6.94
N GLU A 209 3.47 6.10 5.70
CA GLU A 209 2.48 7.02 5.13
C GLU A 209 1.06 6.90 5.69
N ASN A 210 0.74 5.88 6.45
CA ASN A 210 -0.55 5.84 7.15
C ASN A 210 -0.33 5.72 8.66
N LEU A 211 -0.46 6.82 9.37
CA LEU A 211 -0.21 6.89 10.81
C LEU A 211 -1.38 6.31 11.61
N THR A 212 -2.59 6.44 11.11
CA THR A 212 -3.81 5.82 11.64
C THR A 212 -4.77 5.47 10.53
N TRP A 213 -5.48 4.37 10.63
CA TRP A 213 -6.42 3.92 9.61
C TRP A 213 -7.60 4.88 9.38
N SER A 214 -7.98 5.65 10.39
CA SER A 214 -8.99 6.70 10.26
C SER A 214 -8.57 7.89 9.41
N ALA A 215 -7.26 8.02 9.12
CA ALA A 215 -6.69 9.04 8.25
C ALA A 215 -6.50 8.55 6.79
N ALA A 216 -6.94 7.35 6.46
CA ALA A 216 -6.78 6.79 5.11
C ALA A 216 -7.66 7.53 4.09
N ASP A 217 -7.02 8.26 3.22
CA ASP A 217 -7.60 9.09 2.16
C ASP A 217 -7.17 8.51 0.81
N PHE A 218 -7.76 7.38 0.42
CA PHE A 218 -7.46 6.77 -0.88
C PHE A 218 -8.17 7.51 -2.01
N GLU A 219 -7.42 7.82 -3.06
CA GLU A 219 -7.95 8.53 -4.21
C GLU A 219 -9.02 7.74 -4.96
N ASN A 220 -10.14 8.41 -5.22
CA ASN A 220 -11.15 7.97 -6.17
C ASN A 220 -11.77 9.20 -6.84
N PHE A 221 -11.19 9.63 -7.95
CA PHE A 221 -11.65 10.82 -8.66
C PHE A 221 -12.94 10.62 -9.45
N LEU A 222 -13.49 9.41 -9.49
CA LEU A 222 -14.76 9.10 -10.17
C LEU A 222 -15.97 9.16 -9.22
N GLU A 223 -15.73 9.23 -7.92
CA GLU A 223 -16.75 9.23 -6.87
C GLU A 223 -16.64 10.53 -6.05
N PRO A 224 -17.69 10.90 -5.30
CA PRO A 224 -17.57 11.96 -4.32
C PRO A 224 -16.39 11.73 -3.38
N ARG A 225 -15.69 12.80 -3.01
CA ARG A 225 -14.54 12.72 -2.10
C ARG A 225 -14.93 12.05 -0.79
N PRO A 226 -14.19 11.04 -0.33
CA PRO A 226 -14.48 10.42 0.96
C PRO A 226 -14.30 11.44 2.09
N ASP A 227 -15.24 11.48 3.00
CA ASP A 227 -15.04 12.21 4.25
C ASP A 227 -14.32 11.31 5.24
N LEU A 228 -13.25 11.81 5.84
CA LEU A 228 -12.52 11.07 6.85
C LEU A 228 -13.39 10.87 8.11
N ALA A 229 -13.16 9.74 8.80
CA ALA A 229 -13.88 9.41 10.02
C ALA A 229 -13.83 10.58 11.03
N PRO A 230 -14.93 10.88 11.73
CA PRO A 230 -14.96 11.96 12.74
C PRO A 230 -13.96 11.78 13.89
N VAL A 231 -13.46 10.56 14.10
CA VAL A 231 -12.47 10.23 15.14
C VAL A 231 -11.02 10.49 14.71
N MET A 232 -10.80 10.82 13.45
CA MET A 232 -9.46 10.89 12.85
C MET A 232 -8.51 11.80 13.63
N GLU A 233 -8.92 13.01 13.95
CA GLU A 233 -8.07 13.96 14.69
C GLU A 233 -7.71 13.42 16.09
N SER A 234 -8.65 12.79 16.78
CA SER A 234 -8.42 12.24 18.12
C SER A 234 -7.51 11.00 18.13
N GLU A 235 -7.47 10.25 17.04
CA GLU A 235 -6.58 9.10 16.87
C GLU A 235 -5.20 9.52 16.34
N LEU A 236 -5.15 10.48 15.43
CA LEU A 236 -3.90 10.97 14.84
C LEU A 236 -3.06 11.82 15.84
N GLU A 237 -3.70 12.67 16.62
CA GLU A 237 -3.01 13.62 17.50
C GLU A 237 -2.05 12.94 18.49
N PRO A 238 -2.43 11.91 19.25
CA PRO A 238 -1.52 11.25 20.20
C PRO A 238 -0.36 10.52 19.50
N ILE A 239 -0.54 10.07 18.25
CA ILE A 239 0.53 9.45 17.47
C ILE A 239 1.54 10.52 17.04
N VAL A 240 1.07 11.62 16.46
CA VAL A 240 1.95 12.74 16.05
C VAL A 240 2.69 13.33 17.25
N GLU A 241 2.05 13.44 18.42
CA GLU A 241 2.70 13.91 19.65
C GLU A 241 3.80 12.95 20.13
N LEU A 242 3.55 11.62 20.06
CA LEU A 242 4.56 10.61 20.38
C LEU A 242 5.77 10.71 19.43
N LEU A 243 5.51 10.82 18.11
CA LEU A 243 6.56 10.94 17.11
C LEU A 243 7.36 12.22 17.27
N ALA A 244 6.70 13.35 17.52
CA ALA A 244 7.35 14.64 17.79
C ALA A 244 8.23 14.60 19.04
N ALA A 245 7.73 14.05 20.14
CA ALA A 245 8.46 13.94 21.41
C ALA A 245 9.74 13.10 21.26
N ASN A 246 9.72 12.11 20.36
CA ASN A 246 10.85 11.21 20.06
C ASN A 246 11.67 11.64 18.84
N LYS A 247 11.37 12.80 18.25
CA LYS A 247 12.06 13.34 17.06
C LYS A 247 12.01 12.40 15.86
N TRP A 248 10.95 11.64 15.72
CA TRP A 248 10.72 10.79 14.56
C TRP A 248 10.21 11.61 13.39
N SER A 249 10.87 11.47 12.23
CA SER A 249 10.29 11.87 10.96
C SER A 249 9.10 10.98 10.63
N PHE A 250 8.13 11.54 9.91
CA PHE A 250 6.96 10.76 9.49
C PHE A 250 6.42 11.22 8.15
N ARG A 251 5.69 10.34 7.52
CA ARG A 251 4.98 10.58 6.26
C ARG A 251 3.50 10.30 6.47
N ILE A 252 2.66 11.01 5.73
CA ILE A 252 1.22 10.75 5.74
C ILE A 252 0.67 10.87 4.33
N HIS A 253 -0.06 9.84 3.91
CA HIS A 253 -0.78 9.79 2.65
C HIS A 253 -1.92 10.80 2.66
N SER A 254 -2.01 11.64 1.64
CA SER A 254 -3.14 12.53 1.44
C SER A 254 -3.29 12.95 -0.01
N THR A 255 -4.46 12.67 -0.57
CA THR A 255 -4.86 13.04 -1.91
C THR A 255 -5.50 14.42 -1.94
N TYR A 256 -6.42 14.68 -1.01
CA TYR A 256 -7.34 15.81 -1.04
C TYR A 256 -6.94 16.94 -0.12
N ASP A 257 -7.16 18.19 -0.59
CA ASP A 257 -6.84 19.39 0.17
C ASP A 257 -7.59 19.47 1.51
N GLU A 258 -8.83 19.00 1.54
CA GLU A 258 -9.67 18.95 2.75
C GLU A 258 -9.08 18.03 3.81
N THR A 259 -8.52 16.91 3.39
CA THR A 259 -7.80 15.96 4.26
C THR A 259 -6.51 16.58 4.79
N ILE A 260 -5.74 17.21 3.92
CA ILE A 260 -4.51 17.93 4.29
C ILE A 260 -4.80 19.02 5.30
N ASP A 261 -5.88 19.79 5.10
CA ASP A 261 -6.31 20.85 6.04
C ASP A 261 -6.57 20.30 7.45
N ARG A 262 -7.24 19.15 7.55
CA ARG A 262 -7.50 18.45 8.83
C ARG A 262 -6.21 17.94 9.48
N PHE A 263 -5.31 17.33 8.72
CA PHE A 263 -4.01 16.89 9.23
C PHE A 263 -3.17 18.06 9.76
N LEU A 264 -3.07 19.13 8.99
CA LEU A 264 -2.32 20.31 9.40
C LEU A 264 -2.89 20.94 10.65
N THR A 265 -4.20 20.88 10.86
CA THR A 265 -4.82 21.35 12.12
C THR A 265 -4.35 20.54 13.32
N VAL A 266 -4.19 19.22 13.17
CA VAL A 266 -3.58 18.37 14.20
C VAL A 266 -2.11 18.73 14.41
N PHE A 267 -1.34 18.85 13.32
CA PHE A 267 0.10 19.14 13.40
C PHE A 267 0.38 20.50 14.02
N GLU A 268 -0.37 21.53 13.70
CA GLU A 268 -0.27 22.86 14.32
C GLU A 268 -0.56 22.81 15.84
N ARG A 269 -1.59 22.06 16.23
CA ARG A 269 -1.95 21.87 17.64
C ARG A 269 -0.85 21.13 18.41
N VAL A 270 -0.31 20.06 17.84
CA VAL A 270 0.82 19.34 18.44
C VAL A 270 2.05 20.22 18.50
N ASN A 271 2.41 20.91 17.42
CA ASN A 271 3.58 21.78 17.35
C ASN A 271 3.55 22.91 18.40
N GLY A 272 2.36 23.37 18.78
CA GLY A 272 2.17 24.37 19.85
C GLY A 272 2.51 23.84 21.26
N ARG A 273 2.57 22.52 21.46
CA ARG A 273 2.91 21.86 22.73
C ARG A 273 4.27 21.16 22.68
N THR A 274 4.47 20.40 21.62
CA THR A 274 5.67 19.58 21.37
C THR A 274 6.17 19.90 19.96
N PRO A 275 7.27 20.67 19.83
CA PRO A 275 7.76 21.10 18.52
C PRO A 275 8.00 19.93 17.56
N LEU A 276 7.56 20.06 16.31
CA LEU A 276 7.85 19.13 15.23
C LEU A 276 9.32 19.31 14.79
N ALA A 277 10.24 18.84 15.62
CA ALA A 277 11.69 19.00 15.40
C ALA A 277 12.22 18.13 14.24
N ALA A 278 11.52 17.04 13.91
CA ALA A 278 11.81 16.21 12.76
C ALA A 278 10.89 16.57 11.58
N ARG A 279 11.38 16.37 10.35
CA ARG A 279 10.60 16.67 9.15
C ARG A 279 9.43 15.71 9.01
N PHE A 280 8.27 16.24 8.66
CA PHE A 280 7.17 15.45 8.14
C PHE A 280 6.98 15.67 6.63
N ILE A 281 6.35 14.70 5.97
CA ILE A 281 6.08 14.72 4.52
C ILE A 281 4.59 14.42 4.31
N ILE A 282 3.92 15.25 3.52
CA ILE A 282 2.62 14.92 2.93
C ILE A 282 2.90 14.21 1.61
N ASP A 283 2.46 12.95 1.50
CA ASP A 283 2.62 12.16 0.29
C ASP A 283 1.44 12.40 -0.66
N HIS A 284 1.73 12.39 -1.97
CA HIS A 284 0.82 12.57 -3.11
C HIS A 284 0.36 14.02 -3.30
N ALA A 285 -0.49 14.56 -2.42
CA ALA A 285 -0.93 15.97 -2.40
C ALA A 285 -1.54 16.46 -3.73
N GLU A 286 -2.30 15.59 -4.45
CA GLU A 286 -2.75 15.85 -5.83
C GLU A 286 -3.63 17.09 -5.96
N THR A 287 -4.42 17.42 -4.94
CA THR A 287 -5.35 18.57 -5.00
C THR A 287 -5.02 19.68 -4.01
N ILE A 288 -3.77 19.73 -3.52
CA ILE A 288 -3.35 20.66 -2.48
C ILE A 288 -3.50 22.14 -2.91
N SER A 289 -3.97 22.97 -2.00
CA SER A 289 -4.09 24.42 -2.19
C SER A 289 -2.81 25.17 -1.78
N ASP A 290 -2.61 26.37 -2.33
CA ASP A 290 -1.54 27.29 -1.93
C ASP A 290 -1.56 27.56 -0.43
N ARG A 291 -2.76 27.70 0.17
CA ARG A 291 -2.95 27.90 1.61
C ARG A 291 -2.30 26.77 2.41
N ASN A 292 -2.54 25.52 2.04
CA ASN A 292 -2.00 24.37 2.76
C ASN A 292 -0.51 24.17 2.48
N ILE A 293 -0.01 24.54 1.30
CA ILE A 293 1.43 24.58 1.01
C ILE A 293 2.14 25.56 1.98
N GLU A 294 1.61 26.75 2.18
CA GLU A 294 2.21 27.73 3.11
C GLU A 294 2.15 27.25 4.60
N ARG A 295 1.10 26.53 5.00
CA ARG A 295 1.03 25.90 6.33
C ARG A 295 2.09 24.80 6.51
N ILE A 296 2.26 23.94 5.52
CA ILE A 296 3.33 22.90 5.53
C ILE A 296 4.69 23.55 5.67
N LYS A 297 4.96 24.58 4.89
CA LYS A 297 6.21 25.35 4.95
C LYS A 297 6.43 25.99 6.33
N ALA A 298 5.39 26.60 6.92
CA ALA A 298 5.47 27.23 8.23
C ALA A 298 5.80 26.22 9.33
N LEU A 299 5.37 24.97 9.20
CA LEU A 299 5.66 23.86 10.11
C LEU A 299 6.99 23.14 9.82
N GLY A 300 7.74 23.54 8.75
CA GLY A 300 8.98 22.89 8.34
C GLY A 300 8.79 21.54 7.66
N GLY A 301 7.58 21.23 7.19
CA GLY A 301 7.25 20.02 6.46
C GLY A 301 7.68 20.03 5.00
N GLY A 302 7.39 18.96 4.30
CA GLY A 302 7.64 18.80 2.87
C GLY A 302 6.48 18.07 2.18
N ILE A 303 6.55 18.03 0.85
CA ILE A 303 5.57 17.36 0.00
C ILE A 303 6.31 16.40 -0.93
N ALA A 304 5.82 15.17 -1.06
CA ALA A 304 6.27 14.23 -2.08
C ALA A 304 5.19 14.14 -3.16
N VAL A 305 5.36 14.93 -4.21
CA VAL A 305 4.38 15.08 -5.29
C VAL A 305 4.29 13.81 -6.12
N GLN A 306 3.06 13.33 -6.33
CA GLN A 306 2.75 12.30 -7.31
C GLN A 306 1.93 12.91 -8.46
N HIS A 307 2.49 12.91 -9.67
CA HIS A 307 1.91 13.58 -10.83
C HIS A 307 0.98 12.66 -11.66
N ARG A 308 0.08 11.93 -11.02
CA ARG A 308 -0.86 11.04 -11.71
C ARG A 308 -1.87 11.77 -12.61
N MET A 309 -2.05 13.05 -12.37
CA MET A 309 -3.02 13.89 -13.07
C MET A 309 -2.42 14.71 -14.22
N ALA A 310 -1.15 14.51 -14.54
CA ALA A 310 -0.47 15.23 -15.62
C ALA A 310 -0.69 14.61 -17.00
#